data_aa8242d996c24d1a7a84cee3e3ebe0d3
#
_entry.id   aa8242d996c24d1a7a84cee3e3ebe0d3
#
_cell.length_a   1.000
_cell.length_b   1.000
_cell.length_c   1.000
_cell.angle_alpha   90.00
_cell.angle_beta   90.00
_cell.angle_gamma   90.00
#
_symmetry.space_group_name_H-M   'P 1'
#
loop_
_entity.id
_entity.type
_entity.pdbx_description
1 polymer ?
#
loop_
_entity_poly.entity_id
_entity_poly.type
_entity_poly.pdbx_seq_one_letter_code
_entity_poly.pdbx_strand_id
1 'polypeptide(L)'
;MYTKINEKDSAMKLGAIYSKEKTTFTLFSPVADSVFVIFYDKGNDSAEKGRLEMMRGEGELRSIFSATAEGNLDGVYYTYEVHTSDGTFSSHDPYARACGVNGHRSMVIDLSKTDPDGFADEDRPKLADPMSMVITEVSIVDVSAGASAHSGYPGKFKAFTEDKTLSYFKDMGVTHLQLMPSYDFASIDESDSLKEQYNWGYDPYNYNVPEGSYSTDPFNGAVRVREYKEMVHSIHEAGLGVIMDVVYNHVYNASDFCVNQIVPGYFSRVNEDGTYSNGSDCGNDTASERSMVRKYIVDSVKYWA
;
A
#
# COMPACT_ATOMS: atom_id res chain seq x y z
N MET A 1 -3.19 17.84 -20.66
CA MET A 1 -2.86 19.16 -20.07
C MET A 1 -3.78 19.37 -18.87
N TYR A 2 -3.27 19.12 -17.66
CA TYR A 2 -4.09 19.15 -16.44
C TYR A 2 -4.30 20.61 -16.03
N THR A 3 -5.55 21.06 -16.07
CA THR A 3 -5.98 22.34 -15.51
C THR A 3 -5.62 22.38 -14.03
N LYS A 4 -5.27 23.54 -13.49
CA LYS A 4 -4.93 23.72 -12.07
C LYS A 4 -5.92 22.98 -11.18
N ILE A 5 -5.42 21.98 -10.47
CA ILE A 5 -6.19 21.24 -9.48
C ILE A 5 -6.43 22.16 -8.30
N ASN A 6 -7.69 22.18 -7.84
CA ASN A 6 -8.13 23.05 -6.77
C ASN A 6 -7.53 22.60 -5.43
N GLU A 7 -7.21 23.54 -4.54
CA GLU A 7 -6.78 23.24 -3.17
C GLU A 7 -7.82 22.40 -2.39
N LYS A 8 -9.11 22.50 -2.73
CA LYS A 8 -10.17 21.70 -2.12
C LYS A 8 -10.08 20.21 -2.47
N ASP A 9 -9.62 19.85 -3.68
CA ASP A 9 -9.39 18.44 -4.02
C ASP A 9 -8.35 17.81 -3.07
N SER A 10 -7.34 18.59 -2.67
CA SER A 10 -6.30 18.14 -1.74
C SER A 10 -6.76 17.98 -0.29
N ALA A 11 -7.89 18.58 0.08
CA ALA A 11 -8.49 18.42 1.41
C ALA A 11 -9.38 17.17 1.54
N MET A 12 -9.76 16.54 0.41
CA MET A 12 -10.64 15.37 0.42
C MET A 12 -9.92 14.12 0.94
N LYS A 13 -10.65 13.30 1.69
CA LYS A 13 -10.21 11.93 1.99
C LYS A 13 -10.55 11.06 0.80
N LEU A 14 -9.52 10.44 0.19
CA LEU A 14 -9.65 9.54 -0.95
C LEU A 14 -9.58 8.08 -0.52
N GLY A 15 -10.04 7.19 -1.41
CA GLY A 15 -10.11 5.75 -1.18
C GLY A 15 -11.42 5.29 -0.53
N ALA A 16 -11.44 4.05 -0.06
CA ALA A 16 -12.58 3.45 0.63
C ALA A 16 -12.55 3.80 2.12
N ILE A 17 -13.53 4.55 2.57
CA ILE A 17 -13.73 4.91 3.98
C ILE A 17 -14.84 4.04 4.55
N TYR A 18 -14.44 3.06 5.34
CA TYR A 18 -15.31 2.03 5.89
C TYR A 18 -15.94 2.44 7.22
N SER A 19 -17.19 2.06 7.41
CA SER A 19 -17.86 1.82 8.70
C SER A 19 -18.71 0.55 8.60
N LYS A 20 -19.23 0.05 9.74
CA LYS A 20 -20.10 -1.15 9.74
C LYS A 20 -21.42 -0.93 9.00
N GLU A 21 -21.88 0.33 8.92
CA GLU A 21 -23.14 0.71 8.30
C GLU A 21 -22.99 0.97 6.81
N LYS A 22 -21.81 1.47 6.38
CA LYS A 22 -21.58 1.87 4.99
C LYS A 22 -20.09 2.02 4.67
N THR A 23 -19.78 1.97 3.38
CA THR A 23 -18.46 2.34 2.86
C THR A 23 -18.62 3.45 1.82
N THR A 24 -17.88 4.54 1.98
CA THR A 24 -17.80 5.63 1.00
C THR A 24 -16.52 5.51 0.19
N PHE A 25 -16.68 5.40 -1.12
CA PHE A 25 -15.57 5.38 -2.09
C PHE A 25 -15.40 6.78 -2.67
N THR A 26 -14.17 7.27 -2.71
CA THR A 26 -13.85 8.59 -3.24
C THR A 26 -12.60 8.51 -4.11
N LEU A 27 -12.72 8.93 -5.36
CA LEU A 27 -11.65 8.85 -6.36
C LEU A 27 -11.40 10.21 -7.01
N PHE A 28 -10.12 10.55 -7.17
CA PHE A 28 -9.69 11.69 -8.00
C PHE A 28 -9.47 11.23 -9.44
N SER A 29 -10.27 11.75 -10.37
CA SER A 29 -10.07 11.56 -11.81
C SER A 29 -10.64 12.75 -12.58
N PRO A 30 -9.84 13.77 -12.92
CA PRO A 30 -10.30 14.95 -13.66
C PRO A 30 -10.67 14.66 -15.11
N VAL A 31 -10.22 13.53 -15.66
CA VAL A 31 -10.38 13.15 -17.07
C VAL A 31 -11.48 12.12 -17.31
N ALA A 32 -11.99 11.47 -16.26
CA ALA A 32 -13.03 10.46 -16.40
C ALA A 32 -14.37 11.08 -16.84
N ASP A 33 -15.09 10.42 -17.73
CA ASP A 33 -16.48 10.72 -18.07
C ASP A 33 -17.44 10.08 -17.07
N SER A 34 -17.18 8.83 -16.70
CA SER A 34 -17.87 8.09 -15.63
C SER A 34 -16.94 7.14 -14.90
N VAL A 35 -17.28 6.78 -13.67
CA VAL A 35 -16.51 5.86 -12.83
C VAL A 35 -17.47 4.91 -12.12
N PHE A 36 -17.05 3.64 -12.02
CA PHE A 36 -17.78 2.61 -11.29
C PHE A 36 -16.85 1.93 -10.27
N VAL A 37 -17.39 1.56 -9.11
CA VAL A 37 -16.78 0.59 -8.20
C VAL A 37 -17.28 -0.77 -8.61
N ILE A 38 -16.39 -1.71 -8.89
CA ILE A 38 -16.72 -3.09 -9.27
C ILE A 38 -16.39 -3.98 -8.09
N PHE A 39 -17.36 -4.75 -7.60
CA PHE A 39 -17.22 -5.60 -6.43
C PHE A 39 -16.95 -7.06 -6.79
N TYR A 40 -16.18 -7.75 -5.93
CA TYR A 40 -15.81 -9.15 -6.08
C TYR A 40 -15.84 -9.86 -4.72
N ASP A 41 -16.10 -11.17 -4.73
CA ASP A 41 -16.04 -12.00 -3.53
C ASP A 41 -14.61 -12.40 -3.13
N LYS A 42 -13.65 -12.38 -4.09
CA LYS A 42 -12.26 -12.78 -3.84
C LYS A 42 -11.28 -11.77 -4.45
N GLY A 43 -10.08 -11.76 -3.90
CA GLY A 43 -8.97 -10.93 -4.40
C GLY A 43 -8.44 -11.33 -5.78
N ASN A 44 -8.79 -12.52 -6.25
CA ASN A 44 -8.48 -13.06 -7.58
C ASN A 44 -9.57 -14.04 -8.04
N ASP A 45 -9.56 -14.40 -9.31
CA ASP A 45 -10.31 -15.53 -9.92
C ASP A 45 -11.79 -15.64 -9.51
N SER A 46 -12.45 -14.50 -9.29
CA SER A 46 -13.89 -14.45 -9.10
C SER A 46 -14.54 -13.49 -10.10
N ALA A 47 -15.78 -13.82 -10.49
CA ALA A 47 -16.58 -12.94 -11.33
C ALA A 47 -16.96 -11.65 -10.60
N GLU A 48 -17.30 -10.62 -11.36
CA GLU A 48 -17.98 -9.42 -10.86
C GLU A 48 -19.25 -9.84 -10.12
N LYS A 49 -19.42 -9.32 -8.90
CA LYS A 49 -20.59 -9.54 -8.03
C LYS A 49 -21.62 -8.42 -8.19
N GLY A 50 -21.16 -7.24 -8.52
CA GLY A 50 -21.97 -6.05 -8.73
C GLY A 50 -21.14 -4.83 -8.95
N ARG A 51 -21.80 -3.76 -9.33
CA ARG A 51 -21.17 -2.46 -9.58
C ARG A 51 -21.97 -1.31 -8.99
N LEU A 52 -21.27 -0.24 -8.65
CA LEU A 52 -21.85 0.98 -8.12
C LEU A 52 -21.30 2.18 -8.90
N GLU A 53 -22.19 2.93 -9.55
CA GLU A 53 -21.79 4.16 -10.26
C GLU A 53 -21.40 5.23 -9.23
N MET A 54 -20.29 5.92 -9.51
CA MET A 54 -19.80 7.02 -8.70
C MET A 54 -20.28 8.35 -9.29
N MET A 55 -20.83 9.21 -8.43
CA MET A 55 -21.29 10.54 -8.84
C MET A 55 -20.13 11.51 -8.87
N ARG A 56 -20.05 12.26 -9.96
CA ARG A 56 -19.08 13.36 -10.10
C ARG A 56 -19.45 14.50 -9.18
N GLY A 57 -18.48 15.06 -8.46
CA GLY A 57 -18.65 16.27 -7.69
C GLY A 57 -18.95 17.50 -8.54
N GLU A 58 -19.54 18.51 -7.95
CA GLU A 58 -19.91 19.75 -8.63
C GLU A 58 -18.93 20.88 -8.36
N GLY A 59 -18.92 21.87 -9.26
CA GLY A 59 -18.14 23.10 -9.13
C GLY A 59 -16.64 22.82 -8.98
N GLU A 60 -16.09 23.16 -7.81
CA GLU A 60 -14.66 22.98 -7.51
C GLU A 60 -14.27 21.51 -7.27
N LEU A 61 -15.22 20.63 -6.97
CA LEU A 61 -15.00 19.19 -6.76
C LEU A 61 -15.24 18.34 -8.01
N ARG A 62 -15.37 18.95 -9.18
CA ARG A 62 -15.66 18.23 -10.44
C ARG A 62 -14.60 17.19 -10.84
N SER A 63 -13.42 17.21 -10.22
CA SER A 63 -12.36 16.21 -10.42
C SER A 63 -12.49 15.00 -9.48
N ILE A 64 -13.46 15.03 -8.57
CA ILE A 64 -13.71 14.00 -7.58
C ILE A 64 -14.97 13.22 -7.94
N PHE A 65 -14.89 11.90 -7.85
CA PHE A 65 -16.03 11.01 -7.92
C PHE A 65 -16.25 10.36 -6.57
N SER A 66 -17.52 10.16 -6.18
CA SER A 66 -17.84 9.49 -4.92
C SER A 66 -19.09 8.63 -5.04
N ALA A 67 -19.11 7.55 -4.28
CA ALA A 67 -20.29 6.70 -4.09
C ALA A 67 -20.31 6.14 -2.67
N THR A 68 -21.50 5.82 -2.17
CA THR A 68 -21.67 5.17 -0.87
C THR A 68 -22.44 3.88 -1.07
N ALA A 69 -21.87 2.79 -0.60
CA ALA A 69 -22.54 1.49 -0.52
C ALA A 69 -22.97 1.24 0.94
N GLU A 70 -24.25 0.97 1.13
CA GLU A 70 -24.82 0.67 2.44
C GLU A 70 -24.50 -0.76 2.88
N GLY A 71 -24.39 -0.96 4.18
CA GLY A 71 -24.08 -2.24 4.80
C GLY A 71 -22.59 -2.48 5.06
N ASN A 72 -22.33 -3.62 5.67
CA ASN A 72 -20.98 -4.02 6.04
C ASN A 72 -20.24 -4.64 4.84
N LEU A 73 -19.26 -3.93 4.31
CA LEU A 73 -18.41 -4.38 3.20
C LEU A 73 -17.03 -4.88 3.64
N ASP A 74 -16.76 -5.01 4.94
CA ASP A 74 -15.48 -5.54 5.42
C ASP A 74 -15.14 -6.90 4.77
N GLY A 75 -13.98 -7.00 4.13
CA GLY A 75 -13.54 -8.19 3.39
C GLY A 75 -14.01 -8.26 1.93
N VAL A 76 -14.81 -7.32 1.44
CA VAL A 76 -15.22 -7.26 0.03
C VAL A 76 -14.10 -6.68 -0.81
N TYR A 77 -13.77 -7.35 -1.93
CA TYR A 77 -12.77 -6.87 -2.87
C TYR A 77 -13.40 -5.98 -3.93
N TYR A 78 -12.62 -5.02 -4.45
CA TYR A 78 -13.11 -4.09 -5.45
C TYR A 78 -11.98 -3.56 -6.36
N THR A 79 -12.41 -3.04 -7.52
CA THR A 79 -11.61 -2.20 -8.42
C THR A 79 -12.42 -0.99 -8.83
N TYR A 80 -11.74 -0.01 -9.43
CA TYR A 80 -12.41 1.06 -10.16
C TYR A 80 -12.41 0.76 -11.66
N GLU A 81 -13.53 0.97 -12.32
CA GLU A 81 -13.65 1.02 -13.77
C GLU A 81 -13.85 2.49 -14.18
N VAL A 82 -12.91 3.02 -14.92
CA VAL A 82 -12.86 4.44 -15.30
C VAL A 82 -13.04 4.57 -16.82
N HIS A 83 -14.06 5.28 -17.23
CA HIS A 83 -14.35 5.56 -18.64
C HIS A 83 -13.85 6.97 -18.98
N THR A 84 -13.08 7.08 -20.04
CA THR A 84 -12.53 8.35 -20.56
C THR A 84 -12.71 8.41 -22.07
N SER A 85 -12.40 9.57 -22.69
CA SER A 85 -12.34 9.68 -24.16
C SER A 85 -11.38 8.68 -24.82
N ASP A 86 -10.37 8.21 -24.09
CA ASP A 86 -9.31 7.35 -24.62
C ASP A 86 -9.61 5.85 -24.42
N GLY A 87 -10.68 5.53 -23.68
CA GLY A 87 -11.12 4.15 -23.44
C GLY A 87 -11.58 3.87 -22.02
N THR A 88 -11.72 2.59 -21.73
CA THR A 88 -12.11 2.08 -20.40
C THR A 88 -10.92 1.42 -19.74
N PHE A 89 -10.64 1.80 -18.51
CA PHE A 89 -9.52 1.31 -17.71
C PHE A 89 -10.04 0.69 -16.42
N SER A 90 -9.45 -0.45 -16.03
CA SER A 90 -9.70 -1.06 -14.72
C SER A 90 -8.47 -0.88 -13.84
N SER A 91 -8.66 -0.43 -12.62
CA SER A 91 -7.57 -0.12 -11.70
C SER A 91 -7.93 -0.49 -10.26
N HIS A 92 -6.92 -0.93 -9.49
CA HIS A 92 -7.05 -0.97 -8.04
C HIS A 92 -7.05 0.45 -7.45
N ASP A 93 -7.45 0.56 -6.18
CA ASP A 93 -7.53 1.85 -5.48
C ASP A 93 -6.14 2.30 -5.02
N PRO A 94 -5.65 3.48 -5.44
CA PRO A 94 -4.38 4.02 -4.95
C PRO A 94 -4.31 4.18 -3.43
N TYR A 95 -5.45 4.36 -2.78
CA TYR A 95 -5.57 4.53 -1.33
C TYR A 95 -5.97 3.24 -0.59
N ALA A 96 -5.97 2.08 -1.25
CA ALA A 96 -6.22 0.80 -0.59
C ALA A 96 -5.29 0.59 0.61
N ARG A 97 -5.83 -0.04 1.66
CA ARG A 97 -5.08 -0.44 2.87
C ARG A 97 -4.87 -1.96 2.94
N ALA A 98 -5.58 -2.67 2.10
CA ALA A 98 -5.48 -4.10 1.92
C ALA A 98 -5.82 -4.46 0.48
N CYS A 99 -5.25 -5.55 -0.02
CA CYS A 99 -5.54 -6.08 -1.35
C CYS A 99 -5.51 -7.61 -1.34
N GLY A 100 -6.00 -8.21 -2.41
CA GLY A 100 -5.83 -9.62 -2.68
C GLY A 100 -4.43 -9.96 -3.21
N VAL A 101 -4.21 -11.22 -3.47
CA VAL A 101 -2.96 -11.76 -4.01
C VAL A 101 -2.52 -10.99 -5.26
N ASN A 102 -1.22 -10.70 -5.35
CA ASN A 102 -0.60 -9.92 -6.42
C ASN A 102 -1.13 -8.47 -6.56
N GLY A 103 -1.82 -7.92 -5.56
CA GLY A 103 -2.18 -6.51 -5.50
C GLY A 103 -3.26 -6.02 -6.47
N HIS A 104 -3.83 -6.88 -7.34
CA HIS A 104 -4.70 -6.44 -8.44
C HIS A 104 -6.10 -5.98 -8.02
N ARG A 105 -6.59 -6.40 -6.87
CA ARG A 105 -7.89 -5.98 -6.32
C ARG A 105 -7.70 -5.43 -4.93
N SER A 106 -8.18 -4.23 -4.71
CA SER A 106 -8.26 -3.62 -3.38
C SER A 106 -9.30 -4.34 -2.52
N MET A 107 -9.16 -4.30 -1.19
CA MET A 107 -10.11 -4.85 -0.25
C MET A 107 -10.59 -3.77 0.71
N VAL A 108 -11.91 -3.70 0.92
CA VAL A 108 -12.49 -2.91 2.02
C VAL A 108 -12.13 -3.59 3.34
N ILE A 109 -11.58 -2.87 4.28
CA ILE A 109 -11.05 -3.44 5.52
C ILE A 109 -11.44 -2.61 6.74
N ASP A 110 -11.89 -3.29 7.79
CA ASP A 110 -11.94 -2.76 9.15
C ASP A 110 -10.54 -2.89 9.79
N LEU A 111 -9.75 -1.83 9.73
CA LEU A 111 -8.38 -1.85 10.25
C LEU A 111 -8.32 -2.16 11.75
N SER A 112 -9.37 -1.83 12.53
CA SER A 112 -9.41 -2.11 13.97
C SER A 112 -9.43 -3.62 14.30
N LYS A 113 -9.90 -4.44 13.37
CA LYS A 113 -9.88 -5.90 13.51
C LYS A 113 -8.51 -6.53 13.25
N THR A 114 -7.58 -5.75 12.75
CA THR A 114 -6.21 -6.20 12.47
C THR A 114 -5.21 -5.78 13.53
N ASP A 115 -5.65 -5.04 14.55
CA ASP A 115 -4.79 -4.62 15.66
C ASP A 115 -4.50 -5.82 16.57
N PRO A 116 -3.23 -6.12 16.88
CA PRO A 116 -2.88 -7.03 17.97
C PRO A 116 -3.33 -6.45 19.32
N ASP A 117 -3.45 -7.31 20.32
CA ASP A 117 -3.78 -6.89 21.67
C ASP A 117 -2.74 -5.88 22.20
N GLY A 118 -3.20 -4.72 22.68
CA GLY A 118 -2.33 -3.66 23.19
C GLY A 118 -1.75 -2.71 22.15
N PHE A 119 -1.96 -2.94 20.84
CA PHE A 119 -1.35 -2.14 19.78
C PHE A 119 -1.74 -0.65 19.81
N ALA A 120 -2.98 -0.34 20.14
CA ALA A 120 -3.47 1.05 20.19
C ALA A 120 -2.88 1.86 21.35
N ASP A 121 -2.46 1.18 22.41
CA ASP A 121 -1.96 1.80 23.66
C ASP A 121 -0.45 1.56 23.85
N GLU A 122 0.27 1.07 22.83
CA GLU A 122 1.69 0.76 22.94
C GLU A 122 2.55 2.00 23.23
N ASP A 123 3.49 1.87 24.17
CA ASP A 123 4.52 2.89 24.38
C ASP A 123 5.71 2.61 23.46
N ARG A 124 5.76 3.32 22.35
CA ARG A 124 6.85 3.19 21.36
C ARG A 124 8.20 3.49 21.99
N PRO A 125 9.25 2.70 21.71
CA PRO A 125 10.58 2.95 22.23
C PRO A 125 11.08 4.36 21.91
N LYS A 126 11.59 5.05 22.94
CA LYS A 126 12.13 6.41 22.81
C LYS A 126 13.59 6.42 23.25
N LEU A 127 14.45 6.98 22.42
CA LEU A 127 15.83 7.26 22.83
C LEU A 127 15.91 8.60 23.57
N ALA A 128 16.66 8.61 24.67
CA ALA A 128 16.93 9.84 25.40
C ALA A 128 17.82 10.80 24.58
N ASP A 129 18.72 10.27 23.75
CA ASP A 129 19.62 11.00 22.87
C ASP A 129 19.62 10.37 21.47
N PRO A 130 19.23 11.10 20.42
CA PRO A 130 19.30 10.61 19.04
C PRO A 130 20.69 10.14 18.61
N MET A 131 21.77 10.67 19.22
CA MET A 131 23.14 10.25 18.92
C MET A 131 23.47 8.84 19.44
N SER A 132 22.63 8.26 20.30
CA SER A 132 22.76 6.88 20.76
C SER A 132 22.06 5.85 19.86
N MET A 133 21.49 6.30 18.72
CA MET A 133 20.81 5.43 17.77
C MET A 133 21.80 4.50 17.06
N VAL A 134 21.53 3.19 17.12
CA VAL A 134 22.23 2.14 16.37
C VAL A 134 21.21 1.48 15.46
N ILE A 135 21.33 1.75 14.15
CA ILE A 135 20.39 1.27 13.15
C ILE A 135 21.00 0.08 12.42
N THR A 136 20.21 -0.97 12.21
CA THR A 136 20.55 -2.02 11.25
C THR A 136 19.47 -2.12 10.17
N GLU A 137 19.89 -2.15 8.92
CA GLU A 137 19.02 -2.41 7.78
C GLU A 137 18.78 -3.92 7.66
N VAL A 138 17.54 -4.31 7.45
CA VAL A 138 17.13 -5.72 7.39
C VAL A 138 16.12 -5.97 6.28
N SER A 139 16.32 -7.06 5.55
CA SER A 139 15.30 -7.66 4.69
C SER A 139 14.44 -8.62 5.50
N ILE A 140 13.13 -8.56 5.31
CA ILE A 140 12.19 -9.49 5.97
C ILE A 140 12.54 -10.95 5.65
N VAL A 141 12.92 -11.22 4.41
CA VAL A 141 13.31 -12.57 3.97
C VAL A 141 14.63 -12.98 4.60
N ASP A 142 15.68 -12.16 4.46
CA ASP A 142 17.04 -12.56 4.80
C ASP A 142 17.24 -12.85 6.30
N VAL A 143 16.50 -12.15 7.14
CA VAL A 143 16.55 -12.35 8.62
C VAL A 143 16.16 -13.78 9.00
N SER A 144 15.25 -14.41 8.29
CA SER A 144 14.60 -15.64 8.76
C SER A 144 14.59 -16.80 7.76
N ALA A 145 14.89 -16.59 6.48
CA ALA A 145 14.85 -17.65 5.46
C ALA A 145 16.02 -18.63 5.54
N GLY A 146 17.17 -18.20 6.10
CA GLY A 146 18.34 -19.06 6.25
C GLY A 146 18.11 -20.19 7.25
N ALA A 147 18.61 -21.40 6.94
CA ALA A 147 18.48 -22.58 7.81
C ALA A 147 19.02 -22.35 9.25
N SER A 148 20.02 -21.49 9.41
CA SER A 148 20.61 -21.14 10.72
C SER A 148 19.68 -20.29 11.59
N ALA A 149 18.70 -19.62 11.01
CA ALA A 149 17.73 -18.82 11.75
C ALA A 149 16.74 -19.70 12.52
N HIS A 150 16.50 -20.94 12.05
CA HIS A 150 15.54 -21.88 12.66
C HIS A 150 14.16 -21.25 12.89
N SER A 151 13.73 -20.33 12.03
CA SER A 151 12.43 -19.67 12.14
C SER A 151 11.28 -20.63 11.80
N GLY A 152 10.20 -20.54 12.57
CA GLY A 152 8.93 -21.19 12.23
C GLY A 152 8.18 -20.50 11.07
N TYR A 153 8.62 -19.27 10.71
CA TYR A 153 8.01 -18.44 9.68
C TYR A 153 9.09 -17.86 8.74
N PRO A 154 9.84 -18.71 8.01
CA PRO A 154 10.94 -18.25 7.16
C PRO A 154 10.44 -17.27 6.08
N GLY A 155 11.06 -16.09 5.99
CA GLY A 155 10.73 -15.05 5.02
C GLY A 155 9.41 -14.32 5.27
N LYS A 156 8.83 -14.41 6.46
CA LYS A 156 7.51 -13.82 6.77
C LYS A 156 7.60 -12.76 7.87
N PHE A 157 6.62 -11.82 7.88
CA PHE A 157 6.47 -10.85 8.97
C PHE A 157 6.48 -11.50 10.35
N LYS A 158 5.83 -12.66 10.47
CA LYS A 158 5.75 -13.42 11.73
C LYS A 158 7.07 -13.91 12.27
N ALA A 159 8.13 -13.95 11.48
CA ALA A 159 9.47 -14.27 12.01
C ALA A 159 9.95 -13.25 13.04
N PHE A 160 9.47 -12.01 12.97
CA PHE A 160 9.78 -10.94 13.93
C PHE A 160 8.90 -10.98 15.19
N THR A 161 7.97 -11.90 15.32
CA THR A 161 7.26 -12.18 16.57
C THR A 161 7.95 -13.27 17.40
N GLU A 162 9.05 -13.82 16.91
CA GLU A 162 9.82 -14.86 17.60
C GLU A 162 10.93 -14.26 18.47
N ASP A 163 10.95 -14.60 19.77
CA ASP A 163 11.93 -14.10 20.74
C ASP A 163 13.37 -14.23 20.26
N LYS A 164 13.72 -15.34 19.60
CA LYS A 164 15.09 -15.58 19.11
C LYS A 164 15.52 -14.58 18.03
N THR A 165 14.59 -14.15 17.17
CA THR A 165 14.87 -13.15 16.13
C THR A 165 15.15 -11.81 16.78
N LEU A 166 14.30 -11.38 17.72
CA LEU A 166 14.44 -10.09 18.38
C LEU A 166 15.63 -10.06 19.35
N SER A 167 15.88 -11.16 20.07
CA SER A 167 17.05 -11.27 20.97
C SER A 167 18.37 -11.13 20.23
N TYR A 168 18.48 -11.67 19.02
CA TYR A 168 19.67 -11.53 18.18
C TYR A 168 20.04 -10.04 17.94
N PHE A 169 19.07 -9.20 17.60
CA PHE A 169 19.30 -7.77 17.39
C PHE A 169 19.63 -7.04 18.71
N LYS A 170 18.98 -7.42 19.81
CA LYS A 170 19.26 -6.84 21.14
C LYS A 170 20.69 -7.18 21.60
N ASP A 171 21.12 -8.40 21.41
CA ASP A 171 22.48 -8.85 21.76
C ASP A 171 23.55 -8.12 20.94
N MET A 172 23.24 -7.69 19.72
CA MET A 172 24.10 -6.84 18.90
C MET A 172 24.12 -5.36 19.33
N GLY A 173 23.29 -4.96 20.29
CA GLY A 173 23.19 -3.57 20.75
C GLY A 173 22.45 -2.64 19.75
N VAL A 174 21.65 -3.20 18.85
CA VAL A 174 20.81 -2.44 17.92
C VAL A 174 19.68 -1.77 18.68
N THR A 175 19.33 -0.55 18.29
CA THR A 175 18.20 0.21 18.84
C THR A 175 17.03 0.33 17.88
N HIS A 176 17.30 0.26 16.58
CA HIS A 176 16.28 0.38 15.52
C HIS A 176 16.53 -0.60 14.39
N LEU A 177 15.45 -1.21 13.91
CA LEU A 177 15.43 -1.98 12.68
C LEU A 177 14.91 -1.10 11.54
N GLN A 178 15.74 -0.87 10.53
CA GLN A 178 15.32 -0.25 9.27
C GLN A 178 14.88 -1.38 8.33
N LEU A 179 13.57 -1.53 8.19
CA LEU A 179 13.00 -2.53 7.29
C LEU A 179 13.15 -2.05 5.85
N MET A 180 13.81 -2.84 5.00
CA MET A 180 13.76 -2.66 3.55
C MET A 180 12.30 -2.61 3.10
N PRO A 181 11.98 -2.08 1.89
CA PRO A 181 10.60 -1.85 1.50
C PRO A 181 9.69 -3.04 1.79
N SER A 182 8.65 -2.80 2.57
CA SER A 182 7.72 -3.82 3.06
C SER A 182 6.25 -3.51 2.74
N TYR A 183 6.01 -2.45 1.92
CA TYR A 183 4.77 -2.26 1.19
C TYR A 183 4.71 -3.21 -0.01
N ASP A 184 3.52 -3.36 -0.59
CA ASP A 184 3.25 -4.23 -1.73
C ASP A 184 4.05 -3.79 -2.98
N PHE A 185 4.92 -4.67 -3.45
CA PHE A 185 5.80 -4.47 -4.60
C PHE A 185 5.50 -5.51 -5.69
N ALA A 186 5.89 -5.21 -6.93
CA ALA A 186 5.74 -6.12 -8.05
C ALA A 186 6.88 -7.16 -8.11
N SER A 187 7.02 -7.87 -9.21
CA SER A 187 8.10 -8.83 -9.52
C SER A 187 8.13 -10.10 -8.66
N ILE A 188 7.19 -10.26 -7.71
CA ILE A 188 6.98 -11.49 -6.96
C ILE A 188 5.58 -12.01 -7.28
N ASP A 189 5.48 -13.27 -7.65
CA ASP A 189 4.20 -13.96 -7.73
C ASP A 189 3.82 -14.49 -6.35
N GLU A 190 3.00 -13.75 -5.62
CA GLU A 190 2.53 -14.09 -4.28
C GLU A 190 1.72 -15.38 -4.24
N SER A 191 1.14 -15.79 -5.39
CA SER A 191 0.31 -17.00 -5.49
C SER A 191 1.13 -18.29 -5.50
N ASP A 192 2.42 -18.20 -5.83
CA ASP A 192 3.32 -19.36 -5.94
C ASP A 192 4.41 -19.34 -4.85
N SER A 193 4.05 -19.84 -3.68
CA SER A 193 4.98 -19.97 -2.55
C SER A 193 6.10 -21.00 -2.75
N LEU A 194 6.01 -21.83 -3.80
CA LEU A 194 7.02 -22.85 -4.11
C LEU A 194 8.10 -22.33 -5.06
N LYS A 195 7.82 -21.22 -5.74
CA LYS A 195 8.77 -20.56 -6.63
C LYS A 195 9.82 -19.85 -5.80
N GLU A 196 11.09 -20.16 -6.05
CA GLU A 196 12.18 -19.40 -5.48
C GLU A 196 12.20 -18.00 -6.11
N GLN A 197 11.88 -16.98 -5.32
CA GLN A 197 11.78 -15.60 -5.74
C GLN A 197 12.47 -14.72 -4.69
N TYR A 198 13.18 -13.70 -5.16
CA TYR A 198 13.86 -12.75 -4.29
C TYR A 198 13.70 -11.34 -4.83
N ASN A 199 13.31 -10.40 -3.97
CA ASN A 199 13.16 -9.01 -4.28
C ASN A 199 13.51 -8.16 -3.05
N TRP A 200 14.17 -7.04 -3.26
CA TRP A 200 14.46 -6.06 -2.22
C TRP A 200 13.29 -5.12 -1.94
N GLY A 201 12.25 -5.12 -2.79
CA GLY A 201 11.05 -4.31 -2.64
C GLY A 201 11.13 -2.90 -3.23
N TYR A 202 12.16 -2.58 -4.00
CA TYR A 202 12.33 -1.26 -4.63
C TYR A 202 11.58 -1.11 -5.96
N ASP A 203 10.51 -1.85 -6.15
CA ASP A 203 9.61 -1.82 -7.30
C ASP A 203 8.15 -1.70 -6.87
N PRO A 204 7.76 -0.53 -6.29
CA PRO A 204 6.48 -0.34 -5.64
C PRO A 204 5.29 -0.51 -6.60
N TYR A 205 4.24 -1.18 -6.08
CA TYR A 205 2.98 -1.42 -6.76
C TYR A 205 1.79 -0.82 -5.98
N ASN A 206 1.61 -1.15 -4.69
CA ASN A 206 0.64 -0.55 -3.78
C ASN A 206 1.33 0.06 -2.57
N TYR A 207 1.55 1.37 -2.55
CA TYR A 207 2.30 2.06 -1.49
C TYR A 207 1.68 1.98 -0.08
N ASN A 208 0.39 1.68 0.03
CA ASN A 208 -0.36 1.75 1.29
C ASN A 208 -0.84 0.38 1.78
N VAL A 209 -0.31 -0.69 1.21
CA VAL A 209 -0.65 -2.08 1.54
C VAL A 209 0.63 -2.82 1.93
N PRO A 210 0.68 -3.62 2.99
CA PRO A 210 1.82 -4.47 3.29
C PRO A 210 2.04 -5.55 2.22
N GLU A 211 3.29 -5.93 2.00
CA GLU A 211 3.69 -6.95 1.02
C GLU A 211 3.07 -8.32 1.30
N GLY A 212 2.47 -8.93 0.29
CA GLY A 212 1.76 -10.19 0.45
C GLY A 212 2.67 -11.41 0.51
N SER A 213 3.82 -11.41 -0.16
CA SER A 213 4.78 -12.52 -0.09
C SER A 213 5.38 -12.69 1.31
N TYR A 214 5.37 -11.63 2.12
CA TYR A 214 5.79 -11.67 3.52
C TYR A 214 4.67 -12.11 4.49
N SER A 215 3.43 -12.27 4.00
CA SER A 215 2.30 -12.78 4.76
C SER A 215 2.25 -14.33 4.72
N THR A 216 1.64 -14.94 5.75
CA THR A 216 1.38 -16.38 5.75
C THR A 216 0.20 -16.76 4.85
N ASP A 217 -0.67 -15.81 4.51
CA ASP A 217 -1.78 -15.99 3.56
C ASP A 217 -1.92 -14.75 2.66
N PRO A 218 -1.29 -14.72 1.47
CA PRO A 218 -1.38 -13.60 0.54
C PRO A 218 -2.76 -13.44 -0.10
N PHE A 219 -3.61 -14.49 -0.08
CA PHE A 219 -4.95 -14.44 -0.67
C PHE A 219 -5.93 -13.64 0.19
N ASN A 220 -5.67 -13.50 1.49
CA ASN A 220 -6.49 -12.76 2.42
C ASN A 220 -5.83 -11.41 2.81
N GLY A 221 -6.32 -10.32 2.25
CA GLY A 221 -5.76 -9.00 2.48
C GLY A 221 -5.70 -8.56 3.96
N ALA A 222 -6.57 -9.08 4.83
CA ALA A 222 -6.53 -8.76 6.25
C ALA A 222 -5.36 -9.43 6.98
N VAL A 223 -4.90 -10.60 6.50
CA VAL A 223 -3.79 -11.33 7.14
C VAL A 223 -2.48 -10.56 7.00
N ARG A 224 -2.16 -10.04 5.79
CA ARG A 224 -0.95 -9.24 5.58
C ARG A 224 -0.90 -7.99 6.46
N VAL A 225 -2.05 -7.32 6.65
CA VAL A 225 -2.14 -6.13 7.50
C VAL A 225 -1.95 -6.49 8.97
N ARG A 226 -2.60 -7.57 9.44
CA ARG A 226 -2.47 -8.02 10.83
C ARG A 226 -1.04 -8.43 11.14
N GLU A 227 -0.43 -9.27 10.31
CA GLU A 227 0.93 -9.76 10.54
C GLU A 227 1.98 -8.67 10.47
N TYR A 228 1.79 -7.64 9.63
CA TYR A 228 2.62 -6.45 9.64
C TYR A 228 2.54 -5.71 10.99
N LYS A 229 1.32 -5.51 11.51
CA LYS A 229 1.11 -4.88 12.84
C LYS A 229 1.68 -5.74 13.97
N GLU A 230 1.50 -7.07 13.93
CA GLU A 230 2.09 -8.00 14.90
C GLU A 230 3.62 -7.90 14.90
N MET A 231 4.24 -7.81 13.73
CA MET A 231 5.68 -7.60 13.58
C MET A 231 6.13 -6.30 14.25
N VAL A 232 5.52 -5.17 13.89
CA VAL A 232 5.87 -3.85 14.44
C VAL A 232 5.68 -3.83 15.95
N HIS A 233 4.56 -4.34 16.44
CA HIS A 233 4.24 -4.41 17.87
C HIS A 233 5.29 -5.24 18.64
N SER A 234 5.63 -6.43 18.15
CA SER A 234 6.64 -7.28 18.79
C SER A 234 8.03 -6.64 18.80
N ILE A 235 8.41 -5.93 17.73
CA ILE A 235 9.68 -5.17 17.71
C ILE A 235 9.66 -4.07 18.77
N HIS A 236 8.56 -3.31 18.91
CA HIS A 236 8.41 -2.28 19.92
C HIS A 236 8.41 -2.87 21.35
N GLU A 237 7.71 -3.97 21.61
CA GLU A 237 7.73 -4.66 22.91
C GLU A 237 9.13 -5.17 23.28
N ALA A 238 9.94 -5.55 22.29
CA ALA A 238 11.33 -5.89 22.51
C ALA A 238 12.23 -4.68 22.84
N GLY A 239 11.68 -3.46 22.82
CA GLY A 239 12.41 -2.22 23.07
C GLY A 239 13.18 -1.68 21.86
N LEU A 240 12.89 -2.17 20.65
CA LEU A 240 13.51 -1.75 19.38
C LEU A 240 12.56 -0.81 18.62
N GLY A 241 13.09 0.25 18.02
CA GLY A 241 12.33 1.10 17.11
C GLY A 241 12.26 0.51 15.70
N VAL A 242 11.25 0.92 14.95
CA VAL A 242 11.07 0.55 13.54
C VAL A 242 11.26 1.77 12.65
N ILE A 243 12.03 1.61 11.59
CA ILE A 243 12.16 2.57 10.49
C ILE A 243 11.69 1.85 9.22
N MET A 244 10.73 2.40 8.51
CA MET A 244 10.25 1.85 7.25
C MET A 244 10.96 2.57 6.09
N ASP A 245 11.66 1.80 5.24
CA ASP A 245 12.19 2.31 3.98
C ASP A 245 11.05 2.46 2.96
N VAL A 246 10.94 3.63 2.34
CA VAL A 246 9.89 3.95 1.37
C VAL A 246 10.46 4.63 0.13
N VAL A 247 10.01 4.21 -1.05
CA VAL A 247 10.49 4.67 -2.34
C VAL A 247 9.37 5.36 -3.11
N TYR A 248 9.41 6.68 -3.21
CA TYR A 248 8.40 7.47 -3.92
C TYR A 248 8.92 8.12 -5.21
N ASN A 249 10.15 7.84 -5.61
CA ASN A 249 10.76 8.44 -6.81
C ASN A 249 10.32 7.78 -8.12
N HIS A 250 9.86 6.54 -8.08
CA HIS A 250 9.37 5.78 -9.24
C HIS A 250 8.34 4.73 -8.81
N VAL A 251 7.74 4.05 -9.78
CA VAL A 251 6.88 2.87 -9.60
C VAL A 251 7.40 1.74 -10.49
N TYR A 252 7.02 0.50 -10.20
CA TYR A 252 7.47 -0.66 -10.99
C TYR A 252 7.24 -0.47 -12.48
N ASN A 253 6.00 -0.23 -12.88
CA ASN A 253 5.64 0.04 -14.27
C ASN A 253 4.66 1.23 -14.32
N ALA A 254 5.11 2.34 -14.91
CA ALA A 254 4.28 3.54 -15.01
C ALA A 254 3.01 3.32 -15.84
N SER A 255 3.01 2.41 -16.82
CA SER A 255 1.83 2.14 -17.65
C SER A 255 0.74 1.39 -16.88
N ASP A 256 1.12 0.55 -15.92
CA ASP A 256 0.20 -0.29 -15.15
C ASP A 256 -0.13 0.29 -13.77
N PHE A 257 0.58 1.36 -13.37
CA PHE A 257 0.37 1.97 -12.07
C PHE A 257 -1.03 2.59 -11.96
N CYS A 258 -1.73 2.26 -10.88
CA CYS A 258 -3.14 2.59 -10.69
C CYS A 258 -3.48 4.06 -10.94
N VAL A 259 -2.68 5.00 -10.43
CA VAL A 259 -2.95 6.44 -10.64
C VAL A 259 -2.81 6.83 -12.10
N ASN A 260 -1.87 6.25 -12.84
CA ASN A 260 -1.70 6.53 -14.27
C ASN A 260 -2.79 5.87 -15.12
N GLN A 261 -3.41 4.77 -14.68
CA GLN A 261 -4.58 4.18 -15.32
C GLN A 261 -5.84 5.03 -15.08
N ILE A 262 -6.00 5.57 -13.85
CA ILE A 262 -7.13 6.46 -13.49
C ILE A 262 -6.98 7.85 -14.12
N VAL A 263 -5.74 8.37 -14.18
CA VAL A 263 -5.40 9.70 -14.70
C VAL A 263 -4.11 9.58 -15.53
N PRO A 264 -4.20 9.16 -16.79
CA PRO A 264 -3.04 8.90 -17.64
C PRO A 264 -2.01 10.04 -17.64
N GLY A 265 -0.74 9.70 -17.41
CA GLY A 265 0.37 10.67 -17.39
C GLY A 265 0.33 11.68 -16.24
N TYR A 266 -0.43 11.42 -15.16
CA TYR A 266 -0.52 12.34 -14.03
C TYR A 266 0.48 12.02 -12.92
N PHE A 267 0.65 10.77 -12.54
CA PHE A 267 1.57 10.39 -11.48
C PHE A 267 3.02 10.38 -11.95
N SER A 268 3.28 9.76 -13.09
CA SER A 268 4.61 9.73 -13.69
C SER A 268 4.81 10.89 -14.65
N ARG A 269 6.04 11.43 -14.72
CA ARG A 269 6.38 12.47 -15.69
C ARG A 269 6.44 11.89 -17.09
N VAL A 270 5.86 12.64 -18.03
CA VAL A 270 5.86 12.33 -19.46
C VAL A 270 6.62 13.44 -20.20
N ASN A 271 7.56 13.05 -21.05
CA ASN A 271 8.33 13.92 -21.93
C ASN A 271 7.45 14.47 -23.07
N GLU A 272 7.97 15.43 -23.82
CA GLU A 272 7.26 16.02 -24.96
C GLU A 272 6.94 15.01 -26.08
N ASP A 273 7.75 13.97 -26.22
CA ASP A 273 7.56 12.89 -27.19
C ASP A 273 6.60 11.78 -26.71
N GLY A 274 6.01 11.92 -25.52
CA GLY A 274 5.07 10.95 -24.94
C GLY A 274 5.74 9.80 -24.16
N THR A 275 7.05 9.73 -24.10
CA THR A 275 7.77 8.73 -23.28
C THR A 275 7.77 9.13 -21.81
N TYR A 276 7.96 8.17 -20.90
CA TYR A 276 8.19 8.50 -19.49
C TYR A 276 9.59 9.06 -19.26
N SER A 277 9.67 10.09 -18.40
CA SER A 277 10.96 10.60 -17.90
C SER A 277 11.67 9.53 -17.09
N ASN A 278 12.99 9.44 -17.21
CA ASN A 278 13.83 8.43 -16.54
C ASN A 278 15.09 9.05 -15.93
N GLY A 279 14.93 10.16 -15.21
CA GLY A 279 16.06 10.84 -14.55
C GLY A 279 16.62 10.06 -13.35
N SER A 280 15.81 9.19 -12.75
CA SER A 280 16.22 8.30 -11.66
C SER A 280 16.90 7.02 -12.12
N ASP A 281 16.90 6.73 -13.43
CA ASP A 281 17.35 5.47 -14.04
C ASP A 281 16.56 4.22 -13.61
N CYS A 282 15.34 4.44 -13.09
CA CYS A 282 14.43 3.38 -12.67
C CYS A 282 13.27 3.15 -13.66
N GLY A 283 13.37 3.67 -14.89
CA GLY A 283 12.38 3.52 -15.96
C GLY A 283 11.27 4.56 -15.96
N ASN A 284 11.01 5.24 -14.85
CA ASN A 284 10.03 6.33 -14.74
C ASN A 284 10.33 7.22 -13.53
N ASP A 285 9.80 8.45 -13.55
CA ASP A 285 9.95 9.43 -12.48
C ASP A 285 8.59 9.90 -11.98
N THR A 286 8.43 9.97 -10.67
CA THR A 286 7.23 10.51 -10.02
C THR A 286 7.16 12.03 -10.17
N ALA A 287 6.00 12.54 -10.60
CA ALA A 287 5.74 13.97 -10.76
C ALA A 287 5.33 14.62 -9.42
N SER A 288 6.20 14.59 -8.41
CA SER A 288 5.93 15.05 -7.04
C SER A 288 5.61 16.54 -6.90
N GLU A 289 5.88 17.34 -7.93
CA GLU A 289 5.47 18.74 -8.03
C GLU A 289 3.96 18.92 -8.23
N ARG A 290 3.24 17.89 -8.70
CA ARG A 290 1.79 17.94 -8.88
C ARG A 290 1.06 17.78 -7.56
N SER A 291 0.06 18.62 -7.31
CA SER A 291 -0.61 18.72 -6.00
C SER A 291 -1.19 17.41 -5.48
N MET A 292 -1.87 16.62 -6.35
CA MET A 292 -2.48 15.36 -5.92
C MET A 292 -1.46 14.22 -5.81
N VAL A 293 -0.35 14.26 -6.53
CA VAL A 293 0.80 13.35 -6.33
C VAL A 293 1.45 13.65 -4.99
N ARG A 294 1.71 14.91 -4.68
CA ARG A 294 2.23 15.34 -3.37
C ARG A 294 1.29 14.91 -2.24
N LYS A 295 -0.03 15.15 -2.40
CA LYS A 295 -1.04 14.70 -1.44
C LYS A 295 -0.94 13.20 -1.21
N TYR A 296 -0.87 12.40 -2.28
CA TYR A 296 -0.77 10.95 -2.21
C TYR A 296 0.44 10.50 -1.39
N ILE A 297 1.62 11.06 -1.67
CA ILE A 297 2.85 10.77 -0.93
C ILE A 297 2.71 11.14 0.55
N VAL A 298 2.21 12.35 0.85
CA VAL A 298 2.02 12.82 2.23
C VAL A 298 1.02 11.95 2.99
N ASP A 299 -0.10 11.59 2.35
CA ASP A 299 -1.12 10.73 2.94
C ASP A 299 -0.58 9.31 3.19
N SER A 300 0.26 8.79 2.29
CA SER A 300 0.94 7.51 2.45
C SER A 300 1.91 7.52 3.63
N VAL A 301 2.78 8.53 3.72
CA VAL A 301 3.71 8.67 4.86
C VAL A 301 2.95 8.77 6.19
N LYS A 302 1.86 9.57 6.23
CA LYS A 302 1.03 9.70 7.44
C LYS A 302 0.30 8.43 7.84
N TYR A 303 0.03 7.57 6.87
CA TYR A 303 -0.61 6.28 7.15
C TYR A 303 0.35 5.31 7.84
N TRP A 304 1.60 5.27 7.40
CA TRP A 304 2.61 4.38 7.97
C TRP A 304 3.19 4.87 9.31
N ALA A 305 3.22 6.19 9.57
CA ALA A 305 3.72 6.82 10.79
C ALA A 305 2.70 6.77 11.95
#